data_80e4df8772d4491830f74bb29a1b26b9
#
_entry.id   80e4df8772d4491830f74bb29a1b26b9
#
_cell.length_a   1.000
_cell.length_b   1.000
_cell.length_c   1.000
_cell.angle_alpha   90.00
_cell.angle_beta   90.00
_cell.angle_gamma   90.00
#
_symmetry.space_group_name_H-M   'P 1'
#
loop_
_entity.id
_entity.type
_entity.pdbx_description
1 polymer ?
#
loop_
_entity_poly.entity_id
_entity_poly.type
_entity_poly.pdbx_seq_one_letter_code
_entity_poly.pdbx_strand_id
1 'polypeptide(L)'
;MDKTPIVDADVGVNASIRIVNQQTVSEEKLLNSGSATAEMLHFLTACIRYGVSVCIAGSTGSGKTTIMAWLLSNVPNNRRLITIEEGSREFDLVKRDAQGNILNSVVHLLTRPSENPALNINQDFLLERVLRKHPDVIGVG
;
A
#
# COMPACT_ATOMS: atom_id res chain seq x y z
N MET A 1 -17.22 0.93 13.07
CA MET A 1 -18.51 1.56 13.41
C MET A 1 -18.90 1.04 14.79
N ASP A 2 -18.97 1.93 15.74
CA ASP A 2 -19.21 1.58 17.15
C ASP A 2 -20.67 1.89 17.50
N LYS A 3 -21.29 1.01 18.27
CA LYS A 3 -22.70 1.10 18.73
C LYS A 3 -22.75 0.99 20.23
N THR A 4 -23.91 1.26 20.82
CA THR A 4 -24.24 0.89 22.19
C THR A 4 -24.03 -0.64 22.37
N PRO A 5 -23.33 -1.11 23.45
CA PRO A 5 -22.92 -0.35 24.64
C PRO A 5 -21.51 0.28 24.57
N ILE A 6 -20.79 0.20 23.44
CA ILE A 6 -19.42 0.74 23.29
C ILE A 6 -19.44 2.27 23.23
N VAL A 7 -20.49 2.83 22.64
CA VAL A 7 -20.73 4.27 22.56
C VAL A 7 -21.92 4.66 23.41
N ASP A 8 -21.85 5.80 24.08
CA ASP A 8 -22.93 6.32 24.91
C ASP A 8 -24.24 6.39 24.12
N ALA A 9 -25.36 6.05 24.77
CA ALA A 9 -26.67 5.99 24.14
C ALA A 9 -27.10 7.33 23.52
N ASP A 10 -26.67 8.45 24.11
CA ASP A 10 -26.97 9.79 23.63
C ASP A 10 -26.22 10.15 22.33
N VAL A 11 -25.11 9.47 22.05
CA VAL A 11 -24.32 9.65 20.82
C VAL A 11 -24.84 8.78 19.68
N GLY A 12 -25.52 7.68 20.00
CA GLY A 12 -26.13 6.72 19.07
C GLY A 12 -25.11 5.88 18.32
N VAL A 13 -24.56 6.36 17.23
CA VAL A 13 -23.59 5.63 16.38
C VAL A 13 -22.40 6.51 16.06
N ASN A 14 -21.19 6.02 16.35
CA ASN A 14 -19.95 6.62 15.88
C ASN A 14 -19.45 5.85 14.67
N ALA A 15 -19.22 6.53 13.55
CA ALA A 15 -18.68 5.95 12.34
C ALA A 15 -17.52 6.79 11.81
N SER A 16 -16.37 6.16 11.64
CA SER A 16 -15.25 6.73 10.90
C SER A 16 -15.24 6.13 9.49
N ILE A 17 -15.33 6.97 8.47
CA ILE A 17 -15.34 6.56 7.07
C ILE A 17 -14.04 7.01 6.44
N ARG A 18 -13.18 6.04 6.06
CA ARG A 18 -11.98 6.31 5.28
C ARG A 18 -12.34 6.31 3.80
N ILE A 19 -12.22 7.46 3.16
CA ILE A 19 -12.34 7.56 1.71
C ILE A 19 -10.98 7.21 1.12
N VAL A 20 -10.89 6.04 0.49
CA VAL A 20 -9.67 5.62 -0.22
C VAL A 20 -9.68 6.32 -1.58
N ASN A 21 -8.89 7.37 -1.68
CA ASN A 21 -8.69 8.06 -2.95
C ASN A 21 -7.54 7.34 -3.68
N GLN A 22 -7.87 6.53 -4.68
CA GLN A 22 -6.91 5.77 -5.49
C GLN A 22 -6.10 6.67 -6.44
N GLN A 23 -5.83 7.90 -6.06
CA GLN A 23 -5.01 8.79 -6.87
C GLN A 23 -3.58 8.27 -6.92
N THR A 24 -3.12 8.01 -8.11
CA THR A 24 -1.69 7.80 -8.40
C THR A 24 -0.93 9.01 -7.88
N VAL A 25 -0.05 8.80 -6.90
CA VAL A 25 0.77 9.89 -6.37
C VAL A 25 1.82 10.24 -7.42
N SER A 26 1.73 11.45 -8.00
CA SER A 26 2.71 11.92 -8.95
C SER A 26 3.96 12.45 -8.24
N GLU A 27 5.11 12.33 -8.88
CA GLU A 27 6.36 12.92 -8.44
C GLU A 27 6.22 14.43 -8.21
N GLU A 28 5.55 15.11 -9.15
CA GLU A 28 5.27 16.54 -9.07
C GLU A 28 4.53 16.93 -7.78
N LYS A 29 3.56 16.13 -7.35
CA LYS A 29 2.84 16.37 -6.10
C LYS A 29 3.75 16.29 -4.88
N LEU A 30 4.70 15.34 -4.85
CA LEU A 30 5.65 15.20 -3.76
C LEU A 30 6.65 16.36 -3.72
N LEU A 31 7.10 16.83 -4.87
CA LEU A 31 7.99 17.98 -5.00
C LEU A 31 7.28 19.27 -4.57
N ASN A 32 6.09 19.54 -5.12
CA ASN A 32 5.34 20.77 -4.85
C ASN A 32 4.87 20.89 -3.40
N SER A 33 4.60 19.77 -2.74
CA SER A 33 4.26 19.75 -1.30
C SER A 33 5.47 19.89 -0.37
N GLY A 34 6.69 19.88 -0.92
CA GLY A 34 7.91 19.88 -0.12
C GLY A 34 8.14 18.57 0.67
N SER A 35 7.38 17.50 0.36
CA SER A 35 7.51 16.21 1.05
C SER A 35 8.82 15.48 0.73
N ALA A 36 9.40 15.73 -0.45
CA ALA A 36 10.69 15.20 -0.86
C ALA A 36 11.37 16.11 -1.88
N THR A 37 12.68 16.03 -1.98
CA THR A 37 13.45 16.68 -3.05
C THR A 37 13.58 15.74 -4.25
N ALA A 38 13.88 16.29 -5.42
CA ALA A 38 14.13 15.48 -6.63
C ALA A 38 15.27 14.47 -6.44
N GLU A 39 16.32 14.87 -5.71
CA GLU A 39 17.45 14.01 -5.40
C GLU A 39 17.04 12.82 -4.52
N MET A 40 16.20 13.05 -3.49
CA MET A 40 15.66 11.98 -2.64
C MET A 40 14.82 11.00 -3.45
N LEU A 41 13.94 11.48 -4.32
CA LEU A 41 13.09 10.64 -5.16
C LEU A 41 13.92 9.82 -6.15
N HIS A 42 14.93 10.43 -6.76
CA HIS A 42 15.86 9.73 -7.65
C HIS A 42 16.62 8.63 -6.90
N PHE A 43 17.13 8.91 -5.69
CA PHE A 43 17.82 7.93 -4.85
C PHE A 43 16.91 6.76 -4.48
N LEU A 44 15.68 7.02 -4.02
CA LEU A 44 14.70 5.98 -3.68
C LEU A 44 14.33 5.10 -4.88
N THR A 45 14.17 5.71 -6.06
CA THR A 45 13.92 4.98 -7.31
C THR A 45 15.10 4.07 -7.66
N ALA A 46 16.33 4.53 -7.47
CA ALA A 46 17.52 3.70 -7.64
C ALA A 46 17.55 2.53 -6.65
N CYS A 47 17.21 2.75 -5.38
CA CYS A 47 17.11 1.68 -4.39
C CYS A 47 16.19 0.54 -4.86
N ILE A 48 14.98 0.87 -5.34
CA ILE A 48 14.04 -0.15 -5.84
C ILE A 48 14.59 -0.86 -7.09
N ARG A 49 15.21 -0.13 -8.00
CA ARG A 49 15.78 -0.73 -9.22
C ARG A 49 16.89 -1.71 -8.92
N TYR A 50 17.71 -1.45 -7.91
CA TYR A 50 18.81 -2.31 -7.51
C TYR A 50 18.45 -3.35 -6.43
N GLY A 51 17.16 -3.46 -6.06
CA GLY A 51 16.69 -4.47 -5.12
C GLY A 51 17.06 -4.20 -3.66
N VAL A 52 17.28 -2.94 -3.30
CA VAL A 52 17.53 -2.52 -1.91
C VAL A 52 16.23 -2.54 -1.13
N SER A 53 16.24 -3.15 0.06
CA SER A 53 15.10 -3.09 0.97
C SER A 53 14.96 -1.70 1.57
N VAL A 54 13.77 -1.12 1.49
CA VAL A 54 13.47 0.23 2.00
C VAL A 54 12.45 0.12 3.13
N CYS A 55 12.76 0.72 4.28
CA CYS A 55 11.84 0.85 5.40
C CYS A 55 11.37 2.31 5.51
N ILE A 56 10.04 2.53 5.54
CA ILE A 56 9.43 3.85 5.66
C ILE A 56 8.79 3.95 7.03
N ALA A 57 9.36 4.76 7.91
CA ALA A 57 8.91 4.96 9.28
C ALA A 57 8.44 6.40 9.52
N GLY A 58 7.54 6.58 10.47
CA GLY A 58 7.02 7.90 10.87
C GLY A 58 5.68 7.78 11.61
N SER A 59 5.21 8.89 12.17
CA SER A 59 3.92 8.96 12.89
C SER A 59 2.71 8.74 11.97
N THR A 60 1.55 8.50 12.54
CA THR A 60 0.29 8.44 11.79
C THR A 60 0.04 9.77 11.07
N GLY A 61 -0.37 9.70 9.80
CA GLY A 61 -0.62 10.89 8.98
C GLY A 61 0.63 11.54 8.37
N SER A 62 1.85 11.01 8.60
CA SER A 62 3.11 11.59 8.07
C SER A 62 3.37 11.33 6.58
N GLY A 63 2.44 10.66 5.87
CA GLY A 63 2.58 10.39 4.43
C GLY A 63 3.33 9.11 4.07
N LYS A 64 3.56 8.18 5.02
CA LYS A 64 4.22 6.88 4.76
C LYS A 64 3.61 6.13 3.58
N THR A 65 2.29 5.91 3.63
CA THR A 65 1.54 5.22 2.57
C THR A 65 1.66 5.94 1.23
N THR A 66 1.69 7.27 1.24
CA THR A 66 1.84 8.11 0.04
C THR A 66 3.20 7.91 -0.63
N ILE A 67 4.28 7.98 0.14
CA ILE A 67 5.65 7.74 -0.36
C ILE A 67 5.79 6.29 -0.81
N MET A 68 5.25 5.34 -0.07
CA MET A 68 5.28 3.92 -0.43
C MET A 68 4.52 3.66 -1.74
N ALA A 69 3.32 4.21 -1.91
CA ALA A 69 2.56 4.10 -3.14
C ALA A 69 3.31 4.64 -4.35
N TRP A 70 3.92 5.84 -4.21
CA TRP A 70 4.76 6.42 -5.25
C TRP A 70 5.96 5.54 -5.57
N LEU A 71 6.67 5.05 -4.55
CA LEU A 71 7.85 4.23 -4.72
C LEU A 71 7.53 2.91 -5.44
N LEU A 72 6.44 2.23 -5.02
CA LEU A 72 5.98 1.00 -5.65
C LEU A 72 5.46 1.23 -7.09
N SER A 73 4.91 2.39 -7.39
CA SER A 73 4.50 2.75 -8.76
C SER A 73 5.70 2.87 -9.73
N ASN A 74 6.91 3.10 -9.19
CA ASN A 74 8.16 3.17 -9.96
C ASN A 74 8.83 1.81 -10.18
N VAL A 75 8.25 0.71 -9.69
CA VAL A 75 8.71 -0.64 -10.00
C VAL A 75 8.60 -0.87 -11.52
N PRO A 76 9.68 -1.36 -12.18
CA PRO A 76 9.66 -1.66 -13.61
C PRO A 76 8.58 -2.67 -13.99
N ASN A 77 7.95 -2.48 -15.15
CA ASN A 77 6.81 -3.29 -15.58
C ASN A 77 7.14 -4.79 -15.79
N ASN A 78 8.41 -5.10 -16.04
CA ASN A 78 8.90 -6.47 -16.19
C ASN A 78 9.20 -7.16 -14.85
N ARG A 79 8.96 -6.49 -13.71
CA ARG A 79 9.12 -7.05 -12.38
C ARG A 79 7.78 -7.39 -11.76
N ARG A 80 7.74 -8.51 -11.05
CA ARG A 80 6.55 -8.96 -10.33
C ARG A 80 6.47 -8.28 -8.97
N LEU A 81 5.46 -7.43 -8.80
CA LEU A 81 5.16 -6.72 -7.57
C LEU A 81 3.99 -7.39 -6.85
N ILE A 82 4.16 -7.69 -5.56
CA ILE A 82 3.07 -8.15 -4.70
C ILE A 82 2.95 -7.21 -3.51
N THR A 83 1.74 -6.71 -3.23
CA THR A 83 1.47 -5.95 -2.01
C THR A 83 0.71 -6.78 -1.00
N ILE A 84 0.97 -6.54 0.28
CA ILE A 84 0.22 -7.06 1.43
C ILE A 84 -0.29 -5.85 2.19
N GLU A 85 -1.62 -5.68 2.24
CA GLU A 85 -2.27 -4.50 2.79
C GLU A 85 -3.25 -4.89 3.90
N GLU A 86 -3.38 -4.06 4.92
CA GLU A 86 -4.20 -4.37 6.08
C GLU A 86 -5.64 -3.89 5.89
N GLY A 87 -6.57 -4.84 5.88
CA GLY A 87 -8.02 -4.62 5.90
C GLY A 87 -8.63 -4.01 4.64
N SER A 88 -7.93 -3.12 3.94
CA SER A 88 -8.44 -2.46 2.72
C SER A 88 -7.34 -2.16 1.72
N ARG A 89 -7.70 -2.15 0.44
CA ARG A 89 -6.77 -1.79 -0.63
C ARG A 89 -6.47 -0.28 -0.59
N GLU A 90 -5.22 0.06 -0.33
CA GLU A 90 -4.72 1.44 -0.31
C GLU A 90 -3.96 1.83 -1.58
N PHE A 91 -3.40 0.84 -2.29
CA PHE A 91 -2.60 1.06 -3.49
C PHE A 91 -3.37 0.75 -4.77
N ASP A 92 -3.25 1.62 -5.77
CA ASP A 92 -3.63 1.32 -7.15
C ASP A 92 -2.37 1.39 -8.04
N LEU A 93 -1.76 0.21 -8.25
CA LEU A 93 -0.47 0.07 -8.92
C LEU A 93 -0.58 -0.62 -10.28
N VAL A 94 -1.80 -0.94 -10.72
CA VAL A 94 -2.03 -1.56 -12.03
C VAL A 94 -1.90 -0.52 -13.12
N LYS A 95 -0.89 -0.66 -13.97
CA LYS A 95 -0.67 0.21 -15.12
C LYS A 95 -1.39 -0.34 -16.34
N ARG A 96 -2.04 0.52 -17.09
CA ARG A 96 -2.77 0.17 -18.32
C ARG A 96 -2.33 1.05 -19.47
N ASP A 97 -2.38 0.50 -20.69
CA ASP A 97 -2.23 1.27 -21.93
C ASP A 97 -3.53 2.01 -22.30
N ALA A 98 -3.50 2.76 -23.39
CA ALA A 98 -4.65 3.50 -23.90
C ALA A 98 -5.82 2.57 -24.33
N GLN A 99 -5.57 1.30 -24.56
CA GLN A 99 -6.53 0.27 -24.93
C GLN A 99 -7.07 -0.49 -23.71
N GLY A 100 -6.55 -0.19 -22.48
CA GLY A 100 -6.95 -0.83 -21.24
C GLY A 100 -6.21 -2.13 -20.90
N ASN A 101 -5.22 -2.55 -21.72
CA ASN A 101 -4.42 -3.74 -21.43
C ASN A 101 -3.48 -3.50 -20.24
N ILE A 102 -3.28 -4.51 -19.41
CA ILE A 102 -2.40 -4.44 -18.26
C ILE A 102 -0.93 -4.52 -18.72
N LEU A 103 -0.12 -3.55 -18.30
CA LEU A 103 1.29 -3.42 -18.68
C LEU A 103 2.27 -4.02 -17.67
N ASN A 104 1.84 -4.28 -16.43
CA ASN A 104 2.72 -4.71 -15.36
C ASN A 104 2.14 -5.91 -14.57
N SER A 105 3.00 -6.65 -13.89
CA SER A 105 2.59 -7.79 -13.05
C SER A 105 2.45 -7.33 -11.60
N VAL A 106 1.21 -7.05 -11.17
CA VAL A 106 0.90 -6.63 -9.80
C VAL A 106 -0.19 -7.52 -9.21
N VAL A 107 0.02 -7.94 -7.95
CA VAL A 107 -0.97 -8.68 -7.15
C VAL A 107 -1.15 -7.97 -5.82
N HIS A 108 -2.38 -7.62 -5.49
CA HIS A 108 -2.75 -7.03 -4.21
C HIS A 108 -3.35 -8.09 -3.30
N LEU A 109 -2.77 -8.30 -2.13
CA LEU A 109 -3.25 -9.20 -1.10
C LEU A 109 -3.73 -8.40 0.10
N LEU A 110 -4.87 -8.78 0.65
CA LEU A 110 -5.45 -8.14 1.82
C LEU A 110 -5.48 -9.10 2.99
N THR A 111 -5.16 -8.60 4.18
CA THR A 111 -5.42 -9.34 5.42
C THR A 111 -6.92 -9.51 5.61
N ARG A 112 -7.29 -10.60 6.26
CA ARG A 112 -8.69 -10.90 6.57
C ARG A 112 -8.79 -11.34 8.02
N PRO A 113 -9.02 -10.41 8.94
CA PRO A 113 -9.23 -10.75 10.34
C PRO A 113 -10.50 -11.58 10.53
N SER A 114 -10.43 -12.57 11.42
CA SER A 114 -11.55 -13.44 11.78
C SER A 114 -11.57 -13.68 13.28
N GLU A 115 -12.75 -13.72 13.87
CA GLU A 115 -12.93 -14.14 15.29
C GLU A 115 -12.48 -15.59 15.51
N ASN A 116 -12.57 -16.43 14.48
CA ASN A 116 -11.99 -17.76 14.50
C ASN A 116 -10.51 -17.71 14.11
N PRO A 117 -9.58 -17.99 15.05
CA PRO A 117 -8.13 -17.93 14.77
C PRO A 117 -7.68 -18.80 13.60
N ALA A 118 -8.37 -19.93 13.36
CA ALA A 118 -8.05 -20.84 12.25
C ALA A 118 -8.35 -20.24 10.87
N LEU A 119 -9.20 -19.21 10.80
CA LEU A 119 -9.59 -18.52 9.58
C LEU A 119 -8.95 -17.14 9.45
N ASN A 120 -8.13 -16.74 10.42
CA ASN A 120 -7.48 -15.44 10.43
C ASN A 120 -6.32 -15.41 9.42
N ILE A 121 -6.40 -14.50 8.45
CA ILE A 121 -5.36 -14.28 7.44
C ILE A 121 -4.65 -12.97 7.80
N ASN A 122 -3.52 -13.07 8.51
CA ASN A 122 -2.68 -11.96 8.90
C ASN A 122 -1.55 -11.70 7.90
N GLN A 123 -0.75 -10.67 8.14
CA GLN A 123 0.38 -10.29 7.28
C GLN A 123 1.45 -11.39 7.22
N ASP A 124 1.77 -12.04 8.34
CA ASP A 124 2.80 -13.10 8.40
C ASP A 124 2.40 -14.29 7.53
N PHE A 125 1.14 -14.73 7.64
CA PHE A 125 0.61 -15.80 6.80
C PHE A 125 0.67 -15.48 5.31
N LEU A 126 0.35 -14.24 4.93
CA LEU A 126 0.43 -13.81 3.55
C LEU A 126 1.89 -13.72 3.07
N LEU A 127 2.80 -13.21 3.91
CA LEU A 127 4.21 -13.07 3.58
C LEU A 127 4.87 -14.43 3.31
N GLU A 128 4.64 -15.43 4.15
CA GLU A 128 5.14 -16.79 3.90
C GLU A 128 4.70 -17.33 2.54
N ARG A 129 3.45 -17.08 2.14
CA ARG A 129 2.93 -17.54 0.86
C ARG A 129 3.46 -16.76 -0.32
N VAL A 130 3.68 -15.46 -0.14
CA VAL A 130 4.22 -14.57 -1.17
C VAL A 130 5.65 -14.97 -1.53
N LEU A 131 6.49 -15.31 -0.56
CA LEU A 131 7.87 -15.75 -0.81
C LEU A 131 7.98 -16.95 -1.75
N ARG A 132 6.94 -17.82 -1.79
CA ARG A 132 6.86 -18.96 -2.70
C ARG A 132 6.34 -18.63 -4.11
N LYS A 133 5.92 -17.38 -4.35
CA LYS A 133 5.35 -16.94 -5.64
C LYS A 133 6.35 -16.20 -6.52
N HIS A 134 7.64 -16.27 -6.18
CA HIS A 134 8.73 -15.61 -6.91
C HIS A 134 8.46 -14.11 -7.17
N PRO A 135 8.21 -13.29 -6.15
CA PRO A 135 8.11 -11.85 -6.31
C PRO A 135 9.49 -11.24 -6.53
N ASP A 136 9.58 -10.19 -7.36
CA ASP A 136 10.76 -9.35 -7.45
C ASP A 136 10.73 -8.25 -6.38
N VAL A 137 9.53 -7.77 -6.05
CA VAL A 137 9.30 -6.74 -5.04
C VAL A 137 8.08 -7.10 -4.20
N ILE A 138 8.20 -6.96 -2.88
CA ILE A 138 7.10 -7.10 -1.94
C ILE A 138 6.92 -5.77 -1.21
N GLY A 139 5.70 -5.21 -1.26
CA GLY A 139 5.30 -4.06 -0.47
C GLY A 139 4.40 -4.50 0.68
N VAL A 140 4.79 -4.21 1.94
CA VAL A 140 3.99 -4.51 3.14
C VAL A 140 3.57 -3.19 3.78
N GLY A 141 2.24 -2.96 3.92
CA GLY A 141 1.66 -1.73 4.44
C GLY A 141 0.47 -1.94 5.36
#